data_1336e4e3feff19abf207099d687d66d8
#
_entry.id   1336e4e3feff19abf207099d687d66d8
#
_cell.length_a   1.000
_cell.length_b   1.000
_cell.length_c   1.000
_cell.angle_alpha   90.00
_cell.angle_beta   90.00
_cell.angle_gamma   90.00
#
_symmetry.space_group_name_H-M   'P 1'
#
loop_
_entity.id
_entity.type
_entity.pdbx_description
1 polymer ?
#
loop_
_entity_poly.entity_id
_entity_poly.type
_entity_poly.pdbx_seq_one_letter_code
_entity_poly.pdbx_strand_id
1 'polypeptide(L)'
;KFMGEEELSKLQKIKLISDYISQTQSEIIKHNSNIDIVSDIKVNGRNLTNIGLFRKYTENYLLSNKLINNEMTVMCRQLTPTSQGVPLEIYAFITDKEWKNYENIVSDLFDHLLASLSTFDLELFELPSKININ
;
A
#
# COMPACT_ATOMS: atom_id res chain seq x y z
N LYS A 1 -2.27 9.63 -5.04
CA LYS A 1 -3.40 10.22 -5.77
C LYS A 1 -4.71 9.51 -5.46
N PHE A 2 -5.83 10.19 -5.66
CA PHE A 2 -7.14 9.55 -5.61
C PHE A 2 -7.32 8.58 -6.78
N MET A 3 -8.01 7.47 -6.54
CA MET A 3 -8.27 6.45 -7.54
C MET A 3 -9.57 6.73 -8.29
N GLY A 4 -9.52 6.65 -9.62
CA GLY A 4 -10.69 6.66 -10.49
C GLY A 4 -11.34 5.28 -10.60
N GLU A 5 -12.52 5.22 -11.22
CA GLU A 5 -13.28 3.97 -11.38
C GLU A 5 -12.49 2.91 -12.19
N GLU A 6 -11.83 3.32 -13.27
CA GLU A 6 -11.05 2.44 -14.11
C GLU A 6 -9.86 1.83 -13.34
N GLU A 7 -9.15 2.66 -12.58
CA GLU A 7 -8.02 2.22 -11.76
C GLU A 7 -8.49 1.26 -10.65
N LEU A 8 -9.59 1.57 -9.98
CA LEU A 8 -10.18 0.70 -8.96
C LEU A 8 -10.64 -0.63 -9.54
N SER A 9 -11.19 -0.64 -10.76
CA SER A 9 -11.58 -1.88 -11.45
C SER A 9 -10.39 -2.80 -11.71
N LYS A 10 -9.22 -2.24 -12.01
CA LYS A 10 -7.97 -3.00 -12.14
C LYS A 10 -7.51 -3.55 -10.80
N LEU A 11 -7.45 -2.71 -9.78
CA LEU A 11 -6.99 -3.10 -8.45
C LEU A 11 -7.95 -4.08 -7.75
N GLN A 12 -9.23 -4.06 -8.11
CA GLN A 12 -10.24 -5.01 -7.64
C GLN A 12 -9.89 -6.47 -7.98
N LYS A 13 -9.08 -6.69 -9.01
CA LYS A 13 -8.62 -8.02 -9.40
C LYS A 13 -7.52 -8.57 -8.48
N ILE A 14 -6.95 -7.75 -7.64
CA ILE A 14 -5.95 -8.17 -6.66
C ILE A 14 -6.66 -8.87 -5.50
N LYS A 15 -6.48 -10.18 -5.41
CA LYS A 15 -7.18 -11.05 -4.46
C LYS A 15 -7.09 -10.54 -3.01
N LEU A 16 -5.91 -10.10 -2.58
CA LEU A 16 -5.67 -9.69 -1.19
C LEU A 16 -6.43 -8.44 -0.76
N ILE A 17 -6.87 -7.59 -1.68
CA ILE A 17 -7.57 -6.33 -1.37
C ILE A 17 -8.94 -6.23 -2.04
N SER A 18 -9.38 -7.24 -2.76
CA SER A 18 -10.66 -7.24 -3.47
C SER A 18 -11.84 -6.97 -2.54
N ASP A 19 -11.94 -7.71 -1.46
CA ASP A 19 -13.02 -7.54 -0.46
C ASP A 19 -12.92 -6.18 0.24
N TYR A 20 -11.72 -5.76 0.59
CA TYR A 20 -11.48 -4.45 1.19
C TYR A 20 -11.93 -3.31 0.28
N ILE A 21 -11.63 -3.37 -1.01
CA ILE A 21 -12.06 -2.34 -1.97
C ILE A 21 -13.59 -2.31 -2.05
N SER A 22 -14.24 -3.46 -2.19
CA SER A 22 -15.70 -3.54 -2.29
C SER A 22 -16.39 -2.99 -1.05
N GLN A 23 -15.95 -3.39 0.12
CA GLN A 23 -16.51 -2.93 1.39
C GLN A 23 -16.28 -1.42 1.56
N THR A 24 -15.07 -0.95 1.33
CA THR A 24 -14.71 0.45 1.51
C THR A 24 -15.42 1.35 0.51
N GLN A 25 -15.59 0.92 -0.74
CA GLN A 25 -16.40 1.66 -1.72
C GLN A 25 -17.85 1.82 -1.27
N SER A 26 -18.46 0.77 -0.71
CA SER A 26 -19.82 0.85 -0.18
C SER A 26 -19.93 1.85 0.98
N GLU A 27 -18.97 1.85 1.89
CA GLU A 27 -18.90 2.82 2.99
C GLU A 27 -18.70 4.25 2.49
N ILE A 28 -17.86 4.43 1.47
CA ILE A 28 -17.59 5.73 0.85
C ILE A 28 -18.85 6.28 0.18
N ILE A 29 -19.56 5.46 -0.60
CA ILE A 29 -20.81 5.86 -1.26
C ILE A 29 -21.82 6.30 -0.22
N LYS A 30 -21.98 5.53 0.85
CA LYS A 30 -22.89 5.86 1.95
C LYS A 30 -22.49 7.16 2.65
N HIS A 31 -21.22 7.34 2.94
CA HIS A 31 -20.70 8.56 3.56
C HIS A 31 -20.92 9.79 2.66
N ASN A 32 -20.58 9.69 1.39
CA ASN A 32 -20.68 10.79 0.43
C ASN A 32 -22.14 11.14 0.09
N SER A 33 -23.08 10.21 0.19
CA SER A 33 -24.50 10.46 -0.05
C SER A 33 -25.13 11.32 1.06
N ASN A 34 -24.56 11.34 2.25
CA ASN A 34 -25.04 12.13 3.40
C ASN A 34 -24.50 13.56 3.41
N ILE A 35 -23.66 13.91 2.43
CA ILE A 35 -23.05 15.24 2.31
C ILE A 35 -23.42 15.79 0.92
N ASP A 36 -23.76 17.08 0.87
CA ASP A 36 -23.96 17.77 -0.40
C ASP A 36 -22.58 18.08 -1.01
N ILE A 37 -22.13 17.21 -1.92
CA ILE A 37 -20.82 17.31 -2.54
C ILE A 37 -20.92 17.37 -4.07
N VAL A 38 -19.95 18.08 -4.67
CA VAL A 38 -19.70 18.01 -6.11
C VAL A 38 -18.86 16.78 -6.37
N SER A 39 -19.47 15.72 -6.93
CA SER A 39 -18.85 14.40 -7.08
C SER A 39 -17.63 14.38 -8.01
N ASP A 40 -17.53 15.34 -8.92
CA ASP A 40 -16.40 15.43 -9.86
C ASP A 40 -15.11 15.89 -9.18
N ILE A 41 -15.22 16.50 -8.00
CA ILE A 41 -14.07 16.97 -7.24
C ILE A 41 -13.85 16.03 -6.05
N LYS A 42 -12.89 15.14 -6.19
CA LYS A 42 -12.66 14.03 -5.26
C LYS A 42 -12.28 14.47 -3.83
N VAL A 43 -11.71 15.66 -3.68
CA VAL A 43 -11.38 16.19 -2.35
C VAL A 43 -12.62 16.59 -1.53
N ASN A 44 -13.77 16.75 -2.17
CA ASN A 44 -15.01 17.14 -1.49
C ASN A 44 -15.66 15.99 -0.71
N GLY A 45 -15.18 14.79 -0.87
CA GLY A 45 -15.71 13.63 -0.18
C GLY A 45 -14.60 12.68 0.24
N ARG A 46 -15.00 11.53 0.77
CA ARG A 46 -14.08 10.43 1.06
C ARG A 46 -13.83 9.63 -0.21
N ASN A 47 -12.57 9.36 -0.53
CA ASN A 47 -12.19 8.57 -1.69
C ASN A 47 -10.92 7.76 -1.40
N LEU A 48 -10.76 6.63 -2.10
CA LEU A 48 -9.59 5.77 -2.00
C LEU A 48 -8.39 6.41 -2.71
N THR A 49 -7.21 6.20 -2.14
CA THR A 49 -5.93 6.60 -2.73
C THR A 49 -5.07 5.38 -3.04
N ASN A 50 -4.15 5.53 -4.00
CA ASN A 50 -3.22 4.46 -4.35
C ASN A 50 -2.30 4.07 -3.19
N ILE A 51 -1.76 5.02 -2.46
CA ILE A 51 -0.89 4.73 -1.31
C ILE A 51 -1.66 4.05 -0.18
N GLY A 52 -2.90 4.42 0.05
CA GLY A 52 -3.77 3.77 1.04
C GLY A 52 -4.06 2.31 0.68
N LEU A 53 -4.32 2.04 -0.60
CA LEU A 53 -4.52 0.68 -1.10
C LEU A 53 -3.24 -0.15 -1.04
N PHE A 54 -2.10 0.43 -1.37
CA PHE A 54 -0.81 -0.25 -1.25
C PHE A 54 -0.48 -0.60 0.21
N ARG A 55 -0.78 0.29 1.15
CA ARG A 55 -0.62 -0.01 2.59
C ARG A 55 -1.48 -1.20 3.01
N LYS A 56 -2.74 -1.23 2.59
CA LYS A 56 -3.65 -2.34 2.90
C LYS A 56 -3.21 -3.63 2.24
N TYR A 57 -2.78 -3.56 1.00
CA TYR A 57 -2.20 -4.69 0.30
C TYR A 57 -0.99 -5.26 1.05
N THR A 58 -0.08 -4.40 1.49
CA THR A 58 1.11 -4.80 2.22
C THR A 58 0.75 -5.50 3.53
N GLU A 59 -0.17 -4.96 4.31
CA GLU A 59 -0.64 -5.58 5.55
C GLU A 59 -1.25 -6.97 5.29
N ASN A 60 -2.12 -7.08 4.31
CA ASN A 60 -2.76 -8.35 3.97
C ASN A 60 -1.76 -9.37 3.39
N TYR A 61 -0.78 -8.91 2.63
CA TYR A 61 0.31 -9.76 2.14
C TYR A 61 1.12 -10.34 3.30
N LEU A 62 1.49 -9.51 4.26
CA LEU A 62 2.21 -9.97 5.45
C LEU A 62 1.37 -10.94 6.28
N LEU A 63 0.10 -10.63 6.51
CA LEU A 63 -0.80 -11.49 7.28
C LEU A 63 -1.06 -12.84 6.60
N SER A 64 -0.99 -12.91 5.28
CA SER A 64 -1.13 -14.16 4.52
C SER A 64 0.13 -15.02 4.50
N ASN A 65 1.26 -14.46 4.92
CA ASN A 65 2.55 -15.15 4.92
C ASN A 65 2.74 -15.92 6.24
N LYS A 66 2.91 -17.24 6.15
CA LYS A 66 3.08 -18.14 7.31
C LYS A 66 4.36 -17.86 8.11
N LEU A 67 5.33 -17.18 7.52
CA LEU A 67 6.60 -16.82 8.16
C LEU A 67 6.52 -15.54 8.99
N ILE A 68 5.38 -14.86 8.95
CA ILE A 68 5.07 -13.71 9.79
C ILE A 68 4.24 -14.17 10.99
N ASN A 69 4.63 -13.71 12.17
CA ASN A 69 3.87 -13.97 13.40
C ASN A 69 2.64 -13.05 13.44
N ASN A 70 1.48 -13.59 13.06
CA ASN A 70 0.23 -12.83 12.99
C ASN A 70 -0.46 -12.60 14.35
N GLU A 71 0.04 -13.20 15.43
CA GLU A 71 -0.40 -12.91 16.80
C GLU A 71 0.20 -11.59 17.32
N MET A 72 1.26 -11.11 16.68
CA MET A 72 1.89 -9.83 16.97
C MET A 72 1.42 -8.76 16.00
N THR A 73 1.65 -7.50 16.34
CA THR A 73 1.25 -6.38 15.49
C THR A 73 1.86 -6.47 14.11
N VAL A 74 1.03 -6.36 13.08
CA VAL A 74 1.41 -6.23 11.67
C VAL A 74 0.85 -4.92 11.16
N MET A 75 1.72 -4.06 10.65
CA MET A 75 1.33 -2.71 10.26
C MET A 75 2.21 -2.21 9.12
N CYS A 76 1.58 -1.45 8.21
CA CYS A 76 2.26 -0.62 7.24
C CYS A 76 1.77 0.81 7.44
N ARG A 77 2.66 1.71 7.84
CA ARG A 77 2.29 3.10 8.15
C ARG A 77 3.11 4.10 7.36
N GLN A 78 2.50 5.25 7.10
CA GLN A 78 3.18 6.41 6.54
C GLN A 78 3.88 7.16 7.65
N LEU A 79 5.15 7.49 7.42
CA LEU A 79 5.89 8.40 8.27
C LEU A 79 5.81 9.82 7.71
N THR A 80 6.36 10.77 8.45
CA THR A 80 6.38 12.18 8.02
C THR A 80 7.07 12.32 6.66
N PRO A 81 6.44 13.01 5.69
CA PRO A 81 7.05 13.26 4.39
C PRO A 81 8.40 13.95 4.50
N THR A 82 9.32 13.56 3.63
CA THR A 82 10.66 14.14 3.51
C THR A 82 10.88 14.70 2.11
N SER A 83 12.01 15.35 1.87
CA SER A 83 12.41 15.79 0.53
C SER A 83 12.60 14.61 -0.45
N GLN A 84 12.69 13.39 0.06
CA GLN A 84 12.85 12.17 -0.72
C GLN A 84 11.53 11.40 -0.93
N GLY A 85 10.43 11.92 -0.43
CA GLY A 85 9.10 11.31 -0.57
C GLY A 85 8.48 10.94 0.78
N VAL A 86 7.47 10.08 0.72
CA VAL A 86 6.75 9.59 1.89
C VAL A 86 7.32 8.23 2.30
N PRO A 87 8.01 8.13 3.45
CA PRO A 87 8.48 6.84 3.94
C PRO A 87 7.29 5.96 4.34
N LEU A 88 7.33 4.69 3.91
CA LEU A 88 6.41 3.66 4.40
C LEU A 88 7.20 2.71 5.30
N GLU A 89 6.76 2.60 6.54
CA GLU A 89 7.35 1.67 7.51
C GLU A 89 6.51 0.40 7.59
N ILE A 90 7.19 -0.72 7.44
CA ILE A 90 6.61 -2.05 7.63
C ILE A 90 7.03 -2.53 9.02
N TYR A 91 6.04 -2.84 9.84
CA TYR A 91 6.24 -3.37 11.18
C TYR A 91 5.65 -4.77 11.27
N ALA A 92 6.50 -5.77 11.46
CA ALA A 92 6.10 -7.17 11.54
C ALA A 92 7.17 -7.98 12.24
N PHE A 93 6.78 -9.15 12.75
CA PHE A 93 7.69 -10.09 13.42
C PHE A 93 7.77 -11.38 12.61
N ILE A 94 8.98 -11.83 12.34
CA ILE A 94 9.27 -13.07 11.63
C ILE A 94 9.36 -14.21 12.65
N THR A 95 8.75 -15.35 12.33
CA THR A 95 8.71 -16.51 13.24
C THR A 95 10.07 -17.20 13.38
N ASP A 96 10.86 -17.24 12.30
CA ASP A 96 12.18 -17.86 12.30
C ASP A 96 13.25 -16.86 12.76
N LYS A 97 13.94 -17.21 13.82
CA LYS A 97 14.97 -16.35 14.45
C LYS A 97 16.40 -16.70 14.03
N GLU A 98 16.59 -17.77 13.25
CA GLU A 98 17.90 -18.05 12.69
C GLU A 98 18.27 -16.95 11.71
N TRP A 99 19.43 -16.31 11.90
CA TRP A 99 19.81 -15.08 11.20
C TRP A 99 19.74 -15.21 9.66
N LYS A 100 20.30 -16.29 9.10
CA LYS A 100 20.28 -16.51 7.65
C LYS A 100 18.87 -16.64 7.10
N ASN A 101 18.01 -17.40 7.76
CA ASN A 101 16.61 -17.57 7.37
C ASN A 101 15.85 -16.25 7.52
N TYR A 102 16.05 -15.56 8.61
CA TYR A 102 15.48 -14.24 8.87
C TYR A 102 15.81 -13.26 7.74
N GLU A 103 17.10 -13.14 7.40
CA GLU A 103 17.55 -12.21 6.34
C GLU A 103 16.99 -12.59 4.96
N ASN A 104 16.90 -13.88 4.64
CA ASN A 104 16.29 -14.35 3.40
C ASN A 104 14.80 -14.02 3.33
N ILE A 105 14.08 -14.21 4.42
CA ILE A 105 12.64 -13.87 4.51
C ILE A 105 12.44 -12.37 4.32
N VAL A 106 13.21 -11.54 4.99
CA VAL A 106 13.15 -10.07 4.85
C VAL A 106 13.44 -9.67 3.39
N SER A 107 14.48 -10.24 2.79
CA SER A 107 14.84 -9.96 1.40
C SER A 107 13.72 -10.32 0.42
N ASP A 108 13.10 -11.48 0.60
CA ASP A 108 11.98 -11.94 -0.25
C ASP A 108 10.75 -11.03 -0.10
N LEU A 109 10.45 -10.59 1.12
CA LEU A 109 9.36 -9.66 1.38
C LEU A 109 9.59 -8.32 0.68
N PHE A 110 10.77 -7.73 0.82
CA PHE A 110 11.11 -6.48 0.15
C PHE A 110 11.10 -6.61 -1.37
N ASP A 111 11.66 -7.71 -1.88
CA ASP A 111 11.68 -7.99 -3.32
C ASP A 111 10.28 -7.94 -3.92
N HIS A 112 9.34 -8.65 -3.30
CA HIS A 112 7.94 -8.65 -3.71
C HIS A 112 7.28 -7.27 -3.59
N LEU A 113 7.44 -6.62 -2.45
CA LEU A 113 6.78 -5.34 -2.18
C LEU A 113 7.32 -4.22 -3.08
N LEU A 114 8.62 -4.16 -3.30
CA LEU A 114 9.22 -3.18 -4.21
C LEU A 114 8.75 -3.38 -5.65
N ALA A 115 8.67 -4.63 -6.11
CA ALA A 115 8.14 -4.96 -7.43
C ALA A 115 6.65 -4.61 -7.58
N SER A 116 5.90 -4.64 -6.49
CA SER A 116 4.46 -4.36 -6.48
C SER A 116 4.12 -2.87 -6.61
N LEU A 117 5.05 -1.96 -6.34
CA LEU A 117 4.79 -0.51 -6.32
C LEU A 117 4.17 0.00 -7.62
N SER A 118 4.67 -0.44 -8.77
CA SER A 118 4.19 0.00 -10.07
C SER A 118 2.73 -0.38 -10.34
N THR A 119 2.27 -1.49 -9.78
CA THR A 119 0.86 -1.91 -9.86
C THR A 119 -0.08 -0.87 -9.23
N PHE A 120 0.40 -0.15 -8.23
CA PHE A 120 -0.33 0.90 -7.53
C PHE A 120 0.02 2.31 -8.02
N ASP A 121 0.73 2.41 -9.14
CA ASP A 121 1.20 3.69 -9.67
C ASP A 121 2.03 4.48 -8.64
N LEU A 122 2.90 3.75 -7.95
CA LEU A 122 3.86 4.27 -6.99
C LEU A 122 5.28 4.02 -7.48
N GLU A 123 6.18 4.92 -7.14
CA GLU A 123 7.60 4.83 -7.48
C GLU A 123 8.46 4.86 -6.22
N LEU A 124 9.49 4.03 -6.22
CA LEU A 124 10.52 4.09 -5.19
C LEU A 124 11.42 5.29 -5.44
N PHE A 125 11.73 6.03 -4.37
CA PHE A 125 12.72 7.10 -4.49
C PHE A 125 14.11 6.51 -4.77
N GLU A 126 14.76 7.06 -5.78
CA GLU A 126 16.14 6.72 -6.14
C GLU A 126 16.98 8.00 -6.26
N LEU A 127 18.16 7.95 -5.68
CA LEU A 127 19.13 9.04 -5.89
C LEU A 127 19.69 8.96 -7.31
N PRO A 128 19.82 10.09 -8.03
CA PRO A 128 20.47 10.09 -9.34
C PRO A 128 21.90 9.55 -9.25
N SER A 129 22.17 8.44 -9.98
CA SER A 129 23.49 7.80 -9.92
C SER A 129 24.57 8.51 -10.72
N LYS A 130 24.19 9.36 -11.69
CA LYS A 130 25.10 10.17 -12.52
C LYS A 130 24.44 11.48 -12.91
N ILE A 131 25.18 12.57 -12.69
CA ILE A 131 24.91 13.84 -13.37
C ILE A 131 25.68 13.77 -14.68
N ASN A 132 25.00 13.61 -15.80
CA ASN A 132 25.63 13.82 -17.11
C ASN A 132 25.80 15.33 -17.28
N ILE A 133 26.98 15.82 -16.99
CA ILE A 133 27.38 17.17 -17.35
C ILE A 133 27.86 17.10 -18.80
N ASN A 134 27.02 17.54 -19.72
CA ASN A 134 27.44 17.79 -21.10
C ASN A 134 27.84 19.26 -21.21
#